data_775030457c32b22654879598ec2450c0
#
_entry.id   775030457c32b22654879598ec2450c0
#
_cell.length_a   1.000
_cell.length_b   1.000
_cell.length_c   1.000
_cell.angle_alpha   90.00
_cell.angle_beta   90.00
_cell.angle_gamma   90.00
#
_symmetry.space_group_name_H-M   'P 1'
#
loop_
_entity.id
_entity.type
_entity.pdbx_description
1 polymer ?
#
loop_
_entity_poly.entity_id
_entity_poly.type
_entity_poly.pdbx_seq_one_letter_code
_entity_poly.pdbx_strand_id
1 'polypeptide(L)'
;MSGIIFGCIAPHPPLLVPSIGRGQESAVQITGDAMKKLANLLELQHPDTAVIISPHAESAADAMGILTAPRCTGDLQRWGDRSPARIFANDIELASAIRKEAKTSGIPTRSIDSDNYELDHGVMVPLHFLERSIEGVPIIPIAFSWLPLQTHYDFGKVIGNAAKQQQKRVAIIASGDLSHKLSAQGPYGYDPMGPVFDKRLVDDLSKLDIEDILTMDDVLIERAGQCGLRSFLILLGALDGLKVKSTVLSYEGPFGVGYMVASFEIKRGE
;
A
#
# COMPACT_ATOMS: atom_id res chain seq x y z
N MET A 1 -14.99 -4.59 -17.18
CA MET A 1 -13.82 -3.74 -17.48
C MET A 1 -12.62 -4.38 -16.79
N SER A 2 -11.55 -4.66 -17.51
CA SER A 2 -10.29 -5.24 -17.01
C SER A 2 -9.23 -4.15 -16.80
N GLY A 3 -8.17 -4.46 -16.07
CA GLY A 3 -7.14 -3.53 -15.63
C GLY A 3 -7.30 -3.14 -14.16
N ILE A 4 -6.77 -2.01 -13.76
CA ILE A 4 -6.96 -1.51 -12.39
C ILE A 4 -8.39 -1.02 -12.23
N ILE A 5 -9.07 -1.56 -11.23
CA ILE A 5 -10.49 -1.24 -10.95
C ILE A 5 -10.68 -0.47 -9.64
N PHE A 6 -9.68 -0.50 -8.76
CA PHE A 6 -9.70 0.16 -7.46
C PHE A 6 -8.27 0.37 -6.94
N GLY A 7 -8.06 1.45 -6.24
CA GLY A 7 -6.85 1.69 -5.48
C GLY A 7 -7.16 2.17 -4.08
N CYS A 8 -6.28 1.88 -3.13
CA CYS A 8 -6.39 2.43 -1.78
C CYS A 8 -5.04 2.60 -1.08
N ILE A 9 -5.02 3.51 -0.13
CA ILE A 9 -3.95 3.69 0.85
C ILE A 9 -4.46 3.20 2.19
N ALA A 10 -3.67 2.36 2.84
CA ALA A 10 -3.97 1.76 4.13
C ALA A 10 -2.76 1.86 5.07
N PRO A 11 -2.88 2.52 6.22
CA PRO A 11 -1.84 2.55 7.23
C PRO A 11 -1.72 1.19 7.93
N HIS A 12 -0.56 0.95 8.54
CA HIS A 12 -0.26 -0.37 9.08
C HIS A 12 0.22 -0.41 10.55
N PRO A 13 -0.15 0.52 11.43
CA PRO A 13 0.25 0.40 12.83
C PRO A 13 -0.44 -0.82 13.47
N PRO A 14 0.32 -1.74 14.08
CA PRO A 14 -0.26 -2.97 14.65
C PRO A 14 -1.33 -2.71 15.70
N LEU A 15 -1.26 -1.58 16.39
CA LEU A 15 -2.24 -1.18 17.41
C LEU A 15 -3.68 -0.98 16.86
N LEU A 16 -3.88 -0.86 15.54
CA LEU A 16 -5.21 -0.86 14.93
C LEU A 16 -5.94 -2.19 15.11
N VAL A 17 -5.19 -3.29 15.29
CA VAL A 17 -5.75 -4.61 15.53
C VAL A 17 -6.12 -4.75 17.00
N PRO A 18 -7.41 -4.98 17.36
CA PRO A 18 -7.87 -4.94 18.76
C PRO A 18 -7.15 -5.88 19.72
N SER A 19 -6.74 -7.08 19.24
CA SER A 19 -5.97 -8.05 20.02
C SER A 19 -4.58 -7.53 20.41
N ILE A 20 -4.03 -6.59 19.64
CA ILE A 20 -2.72 -5.97 19.84
C ILE A 20 -2.88 -4.62 20.56
N GLY A 21 -3.80 -3.79 20.13
CA GLY A 21 -4.06 -2.45 20.69
C GLY A 21 -4.55 -2.47 22.14
N ARG A 22 -5.33 -3.50 22.51
CA ARG A 22 -5.81 -3.74 23.89
C ARG A 22 -6.43 -2.50 24.54
N GLY A 23 -7.22 -1.77 23.75
CA GLY A 23 -7.88 -0.53 24.16
C GLY A 23 -7.20 0.74 23.62
N GLN A 24 -5.92 0.69 23.19
CA GLN A 24 -5.24 1.83 22.59
C GLN A 24 -5.76 2.16 21.18
N GLU A 25 -6.37 1.19 20.50
CA GLU A 25 -7.02 1.38 19.20
C GLU A 25 -8.13 2.43 19.24
N SER A 26 -8.69 2.70 20.42
CA SER A 26 -9.66 3.80 20.61
C SER A 26 -9.08 5.18 20.30
N ALA A 27 -7.78 5.38 20.47
CA ALA A 27 -7.11 6.64 20.13
C ALA A 27 -6.91 6.85 18.61
N VAL A 28 -7.09 5.78 17.82
CA VAL A 28 -7.04 5.78 16.33
C VAL A 28 -8.37 5.29 15.75
N GLN A 29 -9.46 5.56 16.44
CA GLN A 29 -10.78 5.09 16.02
C GLN A 29 -11.19 5.67 14.66
N ILE A 30 -10.81 6.92 14.37
CA ILE A 30 -11.11 7.57 13.07
C ILE A 30 -10.47 6.77 11.92
N THR A 31 -9.21 6.33 12.09
CA THR A 31 -8.52 5.45 11.14
C THR A 31 -9.20 4.09 11.05
N GLY A 32 -9.52 3.46 12.18
CA GLY A 32 -10.19 2.16 12.21
C GLY A 32 -11.55 2.16 11.50
N ASP A 33 -12.35 3.21 11.70
CA ASP A 33 -13.66 3.34 11.03
C ASP A 33 -13.50 3.67 9.54
N ALA A 34 -12.46 4.42 9.15
CA ALA A 34 -12.13 4.64 7.75
C ALA A 34 -11.67 3.34 7.07
N MET A 35 -10.90 2.49 7.75
CA MET A 35 -10.52 1.16 7.22
C MET A 35 -11.73 0.25 6.99
N LYS A 36 -12.74 0.28 7.88
CA LYS A 36 -14.00 -0.45 7.66
C LYS A 36 -14.77 0.09 6.45
N LYS A 37 -14.80 1.42 6.25
CA LYS A 37 -15.41 2.02 5.06
C LYS A 37 -14.67 1.61 3.80
N LEU A 38 -13.34 1.59 3.87
CA LEU A 38 -12.48 1.16 2.77
C LEU A 38 -12.75 -0.30 2.37
N ALA A 39 -12.93 -1.19 3.35
CA ALA A 39 -13.30 -2.58 3.13
C ALA A 39 -14.61 -2.70 2.33
N ASN A 40 -15.65 -1.96 2.73
CA ASN A 40 -16.94 -1.95 2.01
C ASN A 40 -16.79 -1.45 0.56
N LEU A 41 -15.96 -0.41 0.33
CA LEU A 41 -15.70 0.10 -1.02
C LEU A 41 -14.99 -0.92 -1.89
N LEU A 42 -14.01 -1.64 -1.32
CA LEU A 42 -13.27 -2.70 -2.01
C LEU A 42 -14.15 -3.91 -2.35
N GLU A 43 -15.01 -4.33 -1.42
CA GLU A 43 -15.94 -5.46 -1.61
C GLU A 43 -16.83 -5.26 -2.83
N LEU A 44 -17.34 -4.04 -3.03
CA LEU A 44 -18.19 -3.68 -4.18
C LEU A 44 -17.46 -3.78 -5.54
N GLN A 45 -16.13 -3.85 -5.51
CA GLN A 45 -15.36 -3.90 -6.75
C GLN A 45 -15.17 -5.32 -7.31
N HIS A 46 -15.28 -6.37 -6.48
CA HIS A 46 -15.09 -7.76 -6.87
C HIS A 46 -13.80 -7.98 -7.71
N PRO A 47 -12.61 -7.73 -7.16
CA PRO A 47 -11.36 -7.92 -7.88
C PRO A 47 -11.06 -9.41 -8.12
N ASP A 48 -10.35 -9.71 -9.22
CA ASP A 48 -9.81 -11.04 -9.50
C ASP A 48 -8.48 -11.27 -8.78
N THR A 49 -7.76 -10.17 -8.49
CA THR A 49 -6.45 -10.18 -7.82
C THR A 49 -6.26 -8.90 -7.03
N ALA A 50 -5.61 -8.97 -5.87
CA ALA A 50 -5.17 -7.80 -5.11
C ALA A 50 -3.64 -7.72 -5.10
N VAL A 51 -3.09 -6.60 -5.57
CA VAL A 51 -1.66 -6.27 -5.43
C VAL A 51 -1.48 -5.47 -4.15
N ILE A 52 -0.59 -5.92 -3.26
CA ILE A 52 -0.34 -5.28 -1.97
C ILE A 52 1.13 -4.84 -1.90
N ILE A 53 1.35 -3.54 -1.80
CA ILE A 53 2.70 -2.97 -1.70
C ILE A 53 3.01 -2.70 -0.24
N SER A 54 4.11 -3.26 0.28
CA SER A 54 4.55 -3.05 1.66
C SER A 54 5.94 -2.41 1.74
N PRO A 55 6.13 -1.44 2.64
CA PRO A 55 7.45 -0.86 2.93
C PRO A 55 8.32 -1.76 3.82
N HIS A 56 7.76 -2.79 4.44
CA HIS A 56 8.42 -3.69 5.38
C HIS A 56 8.72 -5.08 4.81
N ALA A 57 8.30 -5.32 3.57
CA ALA A 57 8.69 -6.52 2.84
C ALA A 57 10.22 -6.55 2.62
N GLU A 58 10.76 -7.73 2.38
CA GLU A 58 12.18 -7.88 2.09
C GLU A 58 12.57 -7.09 0.82
N SER A 59 12.94 -5.82 1.03
CA SER A 59 13.28 -4.89 -0.04
C SER A 59 14.75 -5.04 -0.48
N ALA A 60 15.02 -4.77 -1.75
CA ALA A 60 16.37 -4.56 -2.28
C ALA A 60 16.58 -3.07 -2.56
N ALA A 61 17.83 -2.62 -2.49
CA ALA A 61 18.12 -1.21 -2.76
C ALA A 61 17.84 -0.83 -4.22
N ASP A 62 18.02 -1.76 -5.15
CA ASP A 62 18.16 -1.56 -6.59
C ASP A 62 17.10 -2.29 -7.43
N ALA A 63 16.15 -2.98 -6.83
CA ALA A 63 15.12 -3.73 -7.56
C ALA A 63 13.80 -3.86 -6.76
N MET A 64 12.66 -3.81 -7.45
CA MET A 64 11.36 -4.13 -6.87
C MET A 64 11.25 -5.62 -6.59
N GLY A 65 10.86 -6.01 -5.38
CA GLY A 65 10.61 -7.41 -5.02
C GLY A 65 9.19 -7.83 -5.39
N ILE A 66 9.04 -8.96 -6.08
CA ILE A 66 7.73 -9.51 -6.42
C ILE A 66 7.68 -10.97 -5.98
N LEU A 67 6.68 -11.32 -5.17
CA LEU A 67 6.48 -12.72 -4.79
C LEU A 67 6.13 -13.55 -6.03
N THR A 68 6.87 -14.65 -6.23
CA THR A 68 6.66 -15.58 -7.34
C THR A 68 6.30 -17.00 -6.87
N ALA A 69 6.44 -17.27 -5.57
CA ALA A 69 5.95 -18.51 -4.98
C ALA A 69 4.41 -18.61 -5.06
N PRO A 70 3.83 -19.80 -5.17
CA PRO A 70 2.38 -19.98 -5.39
C PRO A 70 1.52 -19.56 -4.19
N ARG A 71 2.10 -19.40 -3.03
CA ARG A 71 1.42 -18.99 -1.79
C ARG A 71 2.38 -18.30 -0.83
N CYS A 72 1.80 -17.57 0.11
CA CYS A 72 2.48 -16.98 1.25
C CYS A 72 1.66 -17.16 2.52
N THR A 73 2.30 -16.99 3.65
CA THR A 73 1.66 -17.05 4.97
C THR A 73 1.85 -15.75 5.71
N GLY A 74 1.00 -15.47 6.67
CA GLY A 74 1.20 -14.29 7.52
C GLY A 74 0.39 -14.35 8.79
N ASP A 75 0.94 -13.74 9.82
CA ASP A 75 0.28 -13.53 11.10
C ASP A 75 0.78 -12.22 11.76
N LEU A 76 0.28 -11.94 12.93
CA LEU A 76 0.69 -10.81 13.76
C LEU A 76 1.17 -11.25 15.16
N GLN A 77 1.65 -12.50 15.26
CA GLN A 77 2.06 -13.10 16.53
C GLN A 77 3.23 -12.34 17.17
N ARG A 78 4.16 -11.81 16.36
CA ARG A 78 5.26 -10.95 16.83
C ARG A 78 4.77 -9.70 17.56
N TRP A 79 3.54 -9.26 17.26
CA TRP A 79 2.89 -8.10 17.85
C TRP A 79 1.92 -8.46 18.99
N GLY A 80 1.80 -9.77 19.28
CA GLY A 80 1.02 -10.27 20.40
C GLY A 80 -0.41 -10.72 20.04
N ASP A 81 -0.76 -10.78 18.76
CA ASP A 81 -1.96 -11.47 18.31
C ASP A 81 -1.76 -12.98 18.47
N ARG A 82 -2.83 -13.69 18.87
CA ARG A 82 -2.81 -15.14 19.06
C ARG A 82 -3.54 -15.90 17.97
N SER A 83 -4.01 -15.20 16.96
CA SER A 83 -4.65 -15.82 15.81
C SER A 83 -3.66 -16.70 15.06
N PRO A 84 -4.12 -17.84 14.49
CA PRO A 84 -3.26 -18.68 13.68
C PRO A 84 -2.79 -17.94 12.42
N ALA A 85 -1.64 -18.34 11.89
CA ALA A 85 -1.17 -17.86 10.61
C ALA A 85 -2.19 -18.18 9.50
N ARG A 86 -2.37 -17.23 8.58
CA ARG A 86 -3.26 -17.35 7.42
C ARG A 86 -2.44 -17.67 6.17
N ILE A 87 -3.04 -18.39 5.25
CA ILE A 87 -2.42 -18.76 3.97
C ILE A 87 -3.15 -18.04 2.85
N PHE A 88 -2.38 -17.38 1.98
CA PHE A 88 -2.90 -16.67 0.82
C PHE A 88 -2.34 -17.27 -0.46
N ALA A 89 -3.20 -17.47 -1.46
CA ALA A 89 -2.77 -17.83 -2.80
C ALA A 89 -2.12 -16.62 -3.48
N ASN A 90 -1.12 -16.87 -4.33
CA ASN A 90 -0.51 -15.84 -5.16
C ASN A 90 -1.00 -15.98 -6.62
N ASP A 91 -1.22 -14.85 -7.29
CA ASP A 91 -1.48 -14.81 -8.72
C ASP A 91 -0.15 -14.83 -9.51
N ILE A 92 0.43 -16.02 -9.64
CA ILE A 92 1.74 -16.20 -10.30
C ILE A 92 1.73 -15.82 -11.79
N GLU A 93 0.58 -15.92 -12.47
CA GLU A 93 0.44 -15.51 -13.87
C GLU A 93 0.57 -14.00 -14.02
N LEU A 94 -0.16 -13.24 -13.21
CA LEU A 94 -0.07 -11.78 -13.20
C LEU A 94 1.28 -11.32 -12.66
N ALA A 95 1.83 -11.94 -11.61
CA ALA A 95 3.16 -11.65 -11.09
C ALA A 95 4.25 -11.84 -12.17
N SER A 96 4.15 -12.91 -12.97
CA SER A 96 5.05 -13.16 -14.11
C SER A 96 4.88 -12.11 -15.21
N ALA A 97 3.63 -11.72 -15.52
CA ALA A 97 3.34 -10.69 -16.52
C ALA A 97 3.90 -9.32 -16.08
N ILE A 98 3.75 -8.94 -14.80
CA ILE A 98 4.34 -7.72 -14.25
C ILE A 98 5.86 -7.72 -14.41
N ARG A 99 6.53 -8.82 -14.07
CA ARG A 99 7.99 -8.94 -14.21
C ARG A 99 8.45 -8.82 -15.66
N LYS A 100 7.72 -9.44 -16.59
CA LYS A 100 8.00 -9.36 -18.03
C LYS A 100 7.85 -7.92 -18.54
N GLU A 101 6.78 -7.25 -18.16
CA GLU A 101 6.52 -5.86 -18.54
C GLU A 101 7.57 -4.91 -17.94
N ALA A 102 7.95 -5.11 -16.66
CA ALA A 102 9.01 -4.35 -16.00
C ALA A 102 10.35 -4.49 -16.73
N LYS A 103 10.72 -5.71 -17.14
CA LYS A 103 11.93 -5.95 -17.93
C LYS A 103 11.90 -5.20 -19.27
N THR A 104 10.75 -5.17 -19.93
CA THR A 104 10.58 -4.43 -21.20
C THR A 104 10.71 -2.93 -20.99
N SER A 105 10.24 -2.43 -19.86
CA SER A 105 10.32 -1.01 -19.46
C SER A 105 11.67 -0.62 -18.82
N GLY A 106 12.63 -1.55 -18.71
CA GLY A 106 13.93 -1.29 -18.10
C GLY A 106 13.91 -1.11 -16.59
N ILE A 107 12.84 -1.53 -15.91
CA ILE A 107 12.70 -1.42 -14.44
C ILE A 107 13.20 -2.71 -13.80
N PRO A 108 14.22 -2.65 -12.92
CA PRO A 108 14.76 -3.84 -12.28
C PRO A 108 13.77 -4.46 -11.29
N THR A 109 13.58 -5.78 -11.42
CA THR A 109 12.78 -6.56 -10.48
C THR A 109 13.52 -7.81 -10.05
N ARG A 110 13.28 -8.25 -8.80
CA ARG A 110 13.73 -9.55 -8.30
C ARG A 110 12.54 -10.44 -7.94
N SER A 111 12.69 -11.73 -8.16
CA SER A 111 11.76 -12.73 -7.62
C SER A 111 11.98 -12.88 -6.11
N ILE A 112 10.89 -12.94 -5.38
CA ILE A 112 10.86 -13.48 -4.03
C ILE A 112 10.27 -14.89 -4.20
N ASP A 113 11.15 -15.89 -4.31
CA ASP A 113 10.77 -17.28 -4.54
C ASP A 113 11.07 -18.09 -3.29
N SER A 114 10.14 -18.10 -2.36
CA SER A 114 10.24 -18.82 -1.10
C SER A 114 8.91 -19.49 -0.80
N ASP A 115 8.91 -20.81 -0.68
CA ASP A 115 7.71 -21.59 -0.35
C ASP A 115 7.13 -21.26 1.04
N ASN A 116 7.92 -20.60 1.89
CA ASN A 116 7.56 -20.19 3.24
C ASN A 116 7.66 -18.67 3.42
N TYR A 117 7.33 -17.89 2.40
CA TYR A 117 7.37 -16.44 2.51
C TYR A 117 6.37 -15.95 3.56
N GLU A 118 6.89 -15.27 4.59
CA GLU A 118 6.08 -14.66 5.63
C GLU A 118 5.78 -13.21 5.29
N LEU A 119 4.49 -12.89 5.29
CA LEU A 119 4.01 -11.53 5.10
C LEU A 119 4.33 -10.68 6.34
N ASP A 120 4.86 -9.49 6.13
CA ASP A 120 5.12 -8.52 7.18
C ASP A 120 3.84 -7.81 7.66
N HIS A 121 3.97 -7.03 8.75
CA HIS A 121 2.82 -6.31 9.32
C HIS A 121 2.27 -5.23 8.39
N GLY A 122 3.06 -4.68 7.47
CA GLY A 122 2.61 -3.75 6.45
C GLY A 122 1.61 -4.38 5.48
N VAL A 123 1.63 -5.70 5.31
CA VAL A 123 0.60 -6.45 4.59
C VAL A 123 -0.50 -6.91 5.54
N MET A 124 -0.13 -7.47 6.69
CA MET A 124 -1.09 -8.17 7.57
C MET A 124 -2.05 -7.23 8.30
N VAL A 125 -1.63 -6.00 8.66
CA VAL A 125 -2.52 -5.02 9.29
C VAL A 125 -3.59 -4.53 8.32
N PRO A 126 -3.30 -4.07 7.09
CA PRO A 126 -4.33 -3.82 6.09
C PRO A 126 -5.25 -5.02 5.85
N LEU A 127 -4.71 -6.23 5.72
CA LEU A 127 -5.50 -7.45 5.50
C LEU A 127 -6.42 -7.79 6.68
N HIS A 128 -6.07 -7.42 7.92
CA HIS A 128 -6.98 -7.58 9.06
C HIS A 128 -8.35 -6.92 8.81
N PHE A 129 -8.37 -5.79 8.09
CA PHE A 129 -9.60 -5.08 7.75
C PHE A 129 -10.19 -5.50 6.41
N LEU A 130 -9.34 -5.79 5.42
CA LEU A 130 -9.73 -5.91 4.01
C LEU A 130 -9.91 -7.35 3.54
N GLU A 131 -9.42 -8.35 4.28
CA GLU A 131 -9.40 -9.76 3.85
C GLU A 131 -10.80 -10.28 3.48
N ARG A 132 -11.83 -9.95 4.27
CA ARG A 132 -13.20 -10.38 3.96
C ARG A 132 -13.71 -9.83 2.64
N SER A 133 -13.28 -8.64 2.26
CA SER A 133 -13.66 -7.98 1.00
C SER A 133 -12.98 -8.61 -0.23
N ILE A 134 -11.94 -9.40 -0.01
CA ILE A 134 -11.18 -10.12 -1.03
C ILE A 134 -11.07 -11.62 -0.69
N GLU A 135 -12.06 -12.18 0.00
CA GLU A 135 -12.05 -13.59 0.37
C GLU A 135 -11.91 -14.48 -0.86
N GLY A 136 -10.93 -15.40 -0.83
CA GLY A 136 -10.62 -16.29 -1.96
C GLY A 136 -9.91 -15.62 -3.15
N VAL A 137 -9.68 -14.32 -3.10
CA VAL A 137 -8.93 -13.59 -4.13
C VAL A 137 -7.43 -13.77 -3.90
N PRO A 138 -6.64 -14.19 -4.91
CA PRO A 138 -5.20 -14.27 -4.79
C PRO A 138 -4.57 -12.89 -4.61
N ILE A 139 -3.45 -12.83 -3.88
CA ILE A 139 -2.73 -11.60 -3.62
C ILE A 139 -1.33 -11.63 -4.25
N ILE A 140 -0.81 -10.48 -4.67
CA ILE A 140 0.58 -10.33 -5.09
C ILE A 140 1.27 -9.35 -4.12
N PRO A 141 2.02 -9.85 -3.14
CA PRO A 141 2.87 -9.01 -2.31
C PRO A 141 4.03 -8.43 -3.12
N ILE A 142 4.25 -7.12 -2.97
CA ILE A 142 5.33 -6.37 -3.62
C ILE A 142 6.12 -5.60 -2.57
N ALA A 143 7.44 -5.76 -2.61
CA ALA A 143 8.38 -4.91 -1.91
C ALA A 143 8.84 -3.78 -2.84
N PHE A 144 8.80 -2.54 -2.38
CA PHE A 144 9.42 -1.46 -3.14
C PHE A 144 10.96 -1.47 -2.99
N SER A 145 11.65 -0.60 -3.69
CA SER A 145 13.10 -0.43 -3.65
C SER A 145 13.50 0.96 -3.15
N TRP A 146 14.81 1.24 -3.15
CA TRP A 146 15.32 2.60 -2.89
C TRP A 146 15.71 3.35 -4.19
N LEU A 147 15.22 2.88 -5.32
CA LEU A 147 15.31 3.58 -6.59
C LEU A 147 14.62 4.96 -6.54
N PRO A 148 14.86 5.86 -7.51
CA PRO A 148 14.21 7.16 -7.58
C PRO A 148 12.68 7.08 -7.53
N LEU A 149 12.02 8.12 -7.03
CA LEU A 149 10.55 8.19 -6.92
C LEU A 149 9.85 7.94 -8.26
N GLN A 150 10.38 8.53 -9.33
CA GLN A 150 9.87 8.33 -10.69
C GLN A 150 9.84 6.85 -11.10
N THR A 151 10.84 6.05 -10.70
CA THR A 151 10.89 4.62 -11.01
C THR A 151 9.75 3.86 -10.33
N HIS A 152 9.31 4.27 -9.13
CA HIS A 152 8.16 3.66 -8.45
C HIS A 152 6.86 4.00 -9.16
N TYR A 153 6.70 5.24 -9.59
CA TYR A 153 5.55 5.64 -10.40
C TYR A 153 5.49 4.86 -11.72
N ASP A 154 6.63 4.77 -12.44
CA ASP A 154 6.69 4.02 -13.69
C ASP A 154 6.48 2.51 -13.49
N PHE A 155 6.90 1.95 -12.36
CA PHE A 155 6.58 0.58 -11.99
C PHE A 155 5.08 0.38 -11.74
N GLY A 156 4.40 1.37 -11.20
CA GLY A 156 2.94 1.38 -11.12
C GLY A 156 2.29 1.26 -12.51
N LYS A 157 2.77 2.00 -13.51
CA LYS A 157 2.29 1.90 -14.90
C LYS A 157 2.48 0.50 -15.47
N VAL A 158 3.61 -0.14 -15.14
CA VAL A 158 3.88 -1.54 -15.51
C VAL A 158 2.80 -2.48 -14.94
N ILE A 159 2.42 -2.31 -13.67
CA ILE A 159 1.36 -3.12 -13.06
C ILE A 159 0.02 -2.89 -13.79
N GLY A 160 -0.33 -1.63 -14.07
CA GLY A 160 -1.55 -1.28 -14.81
C GLY A 160 -1.61 -1.91 -16.21
N ASN A 161 -0.50 -1.85 -16.95
CA ASN A 161 -0.36 -2.46 -18.28
C ASN A 161 -0.50 -3.99 -18.22
N ALA A 162 0.20 -4.63 -17.28
CA ALA A 162 0.13 -6.08 -17.11
C ALA A 162 -1.29 -6.55 -16.76
N ALA A 163 -1.97 -5.85 -15.83
CA ALA A 163 -3.36 -6.14 -15.48
C ALA A 163 -4.30 -6.05 -16.68
N LYS A 164 -4.13 -5.02 -17.52
CA LYS A 164 -4.92 -4.83 -18.74
C LYS A 164 -4.64 -5.93 -19.78
N GLN A 165 -3.37 -6.25 -20.01
CA GLN A 165 -2.95 -7.32 -20.95
C GLN A 165 -3.48 -8.69 -20.52
N GLN A 166 -3.48 -9.00 -19.24
CA GLN A 166 -4.01 -10.24 -18.67
C GLN A 166 -5.54 -10.24 -18.54
N GLN A 167 -6.21 -9.14 -18.88
CA GLN A 167 -7.65 -8.97 -18.76
C GLN A 167 -8.20 -9.18 -17.34
N LYS A 168 -7.36 -9.02 -16.32
CA LYS A 168 -7.72 -9.18 -14.90
C LYS A 168 -8.26 -7.89 -14.29
N ARG A 169 -9.15 -8.01 -13.32
CA ARG A 169 -9.70 -6.93 -12.50
C ARG A 169 -8.81 -6.84 -11.26
N VAL A 170 -7.98 -5.83 -11.17
CA VAL A 170 -6.94 -5.72 -10.12
C VAL A 170 -7.24 -4.58 -9.17
N ALA A 171 -7.25 -4.87 -7.88
CA ALA A 171 -7.20 -3.86 -6.82
C ALA A 171 -5.76 -3.62 -6.36
N ILE A 172 -5.38 -2.37 -6.11
CA ILE A 172 -4.08 -2.00 -5.57
C ILE A 172 -4.24 -1.52 -4.13
N ILE A 173 -3.54 -2.14 -3.21
CA ILE A 173 -3.48 -1.77 -1.80
C ILE A 173 -2.07 -1.24 -1.51
N ALA A 174 -1.92 0.06 -1.40
CA ALA A 174 -0.66 0.69 -1.03
C ALA A 174 -0.59 0.86 0.49
N SER A 175 0.22 0.03 1.12
CA SER A 175 0.46 0.10 2.56
C SER A 175 1.54 1.13 2.87
N GLY A 176 1.30 1.98 3.88
CA GLY A 176 2.27 2.99 4.28
C GLY A 176 1.72 3.95 5.32
N ASP A 177 2.58 4.33 6.25
CA ASP A 177 2.34 5.44 7.17
C ASP A 177 3.00 6.71 6.62
N LEU A 178 2.45 7.87 7.01
CA LEU A 178 3.01 9.18 6.70
C LEU A 178 4.17 9.48 7.65
N SER A 179 4.39 10.75 8.01
CA SER A 179 5.51 11.12 8.88
C SER A 179 5.48 10.36 10.22
N HIS A 180 6.63 9.88 10.64
CA HIS A 180 6.84 9.29 11.97
C HIS A 180 7.35 10.33 12.99
N LYS A 181 7.36 11.61 12.67
CA LYS A 181 7.97 12.67 13.48
C LYS A 181 7.00 13.81 13.82
N LEU A 182 5.75 13.46 14.19
CA LEU A 182 4.71 14.44 14.49
C LEU A 182 4.67 14.88 15.95
N SER A 183 5.33 14.16 16.87
CA SER A 183 5.25 14.43 18.30
C SER A 183 6.56 14.12 19.01
N ALA A 184 7.00 14.99 19.91
CA ALA A 184 8.16 14.76 20.77
C ALA A 184 7.96 13.58 21.76
N GLN A 185 6.72 13.22 22.04
CA GLN A 185 6.34 12.06 22.85
C GLN A 185 6.17 10.79 22.03
N GLY A 186 6.22 10.90 20.69
CA GLY A 186 6.15 9.76 19.78
C GLY A 186 7.46 8.96 19.76
N PRO A 187 7.42 7.72 19.26
CA PRO A 187 8.57 6.81 19.30
C PRO A 187 9.78 7.29 18.47
N TYR A 188 9.57 8.20 17.51
CA TYR A 188 10.60 8.72 16.61
C TYR A 188 10.93 10.20 16.82
N GLY A 189 10.32 10.82 17.85
CA GLY A 189 10.51 12.23 18.17
C GLY A 189 9.74 13.19 17.26
N TYR A 190 10.11 14.46 17.31
CA TYR A 190 9.48 15.53 16.52
C TYR A 190 10.47 16.17 15.55
N ASP A 191 10.03 16.36 14.33
CA ASP A 191 10.70 17.23 13.34
C ASP A 191 9.65 18.17 12.72
N PRO A 192 9.89 19.50 12.65
CA PRO A 192 8.94 20.44 12.07
C PRO A 192 8.60 20.14 10.60
N MET A 193 9.43 19.37 9.88
CA MET A 193 9.12 18.93 8.51
C MET A 193 8.09 17.79 8.47
N GLY A 194 7.90 17.06 9.56
CA GLY A 194 6.89 16.01 9.64
C GLY A 194 5.48 16.49 9.32
N PRO A 195 4.91 17.44 10.08
CA PRO A 195 3.59 18.01 9.78
C PRO A 195 3.50 18.70 8.40
N VAL A 196 4.60 19.29 7.92
CA VAL A 196 4.67 19.93 6.58
C VAL A 196 4.52 18.87 5.49
N PHE A 197 5.28 17.77 5.61
CA PHE A 197 5.20 16.63 4.69
C PHE A 197 3.78 16.04 4.66
N ASP A 198 3.21 15.74 5.82
CA ASP A 198 1.90 15.11 5.91
C ASP A 198 0.83 15.98 5.27
N LYS A 199 0.80 17.27 5.62
CA LYS A 199 -0.16 18.21 5.06
C LYS A 199 -0.07 18.27 3.54
N ARG A 200 1.15 18.41 3.00
CA ARG A 200 1.39 18.47 1.55
C ARG A 200 0.92 17.18 0.88
N LEU A 201 1.39 16.02 1.35
CA LEU A 201 1.06 14.75 0.72
C LEU A 201 -0.44 14.43 0.76
N VAL A 202 -1.14 14.73 1.87
CA VAL A 202 -2.60 14.58 1.97
C VAL A 202 -3.32 15.48 0.97
N ASP A 203 -2.91 16.75 0.85
CA ASP A 203 -3.48 17.71 -0.09
C ASP A 203 -3.27 17.26 -1.54
N ASP A 204 -2.05 16.84 -1.91
CA ASP A 204 -1.69 16.42 -3.26
C ASP A 204 -2.41 15.12 -3.67
N LEU A 205 -2.49 14.14 -2.77
CA LEU A 205 -3.23 12.90 -3.00
C LEU A 205 -4.73 13.15 -3.18
N SER A 206 -5.29 14.11 -2.45
CA SER A 206 -6.71 14.48 -2.57
C SER A 206 -7.03 15.07 -3.94
N LYS A 207 -6.08 15.79 -4.54
CA LYS A 207 -6.18 16.46 -5.84
C LYS A 207 -5.63 15.64 -7.00
N LEU A 208 -4.91 14.54 -6.71
CA LEU A 208 -4.11 13.77 -7.66
C LEU A 208 -3.03 14.64 -8.33
N ASP A 209 -2.37 15.50 -7.57
CA ASP A 209 -1.24 16.30 -8.03
C ASP A 209 0.04 15.46 -8.04
N ILE A 210 0.17 14.64 -9.08
CA ILE A 210 1.27 13.69 -9.22
C ILE A 210 2.61 14.39 -9.39
N GLU A 211 2.62 15.54 -10.11
CA GLU A 211 3.84 16.29 -10.37
C GLU A 211 4.44 16.86 -9.07
N ASP A 212 3.59 17.42 -8.20
CA ASP A 212 4.03 17.94 -6.91
C ASP A 212 4.58 16.84 -6.00
N ILE A 213 3.95 15.65 -6.01
CA ILE A 213 4.44 14.48 -5.25
C ILE A 213 5.80 13.99 -5.78
N LEU A 214 5.98 13.88 -7.10
CA LEU A 214 7.21 13.39 -7.73
C LEU A 214 8.38 14.35 -7.57
N THR A 215 8.11 15.65 -7.44
CA THR A 215 9.12 16.72 -7.30
C THR A 215 9.29 17.18 -5.85
N MET A 216 8.74 16.43 -4.90
CA MET A 216 8.88 16.74 -3.47
C MET A 216 10.35 16.70 -3.05
N ASP A 217 10.78 17.72 -2.29
CA ASP A 217 12.15 17.87 -1.84
C ASP A 217 12.64 16.67 -1.00
N ASP A 218 13.80 16.10 -1.36
CA ASP A 218 14.37 14.93 -0.71
C ASP A 218 14.65 15.17 0.79
N VAL A 219 15.03 16.41 1.18
CA VAL A 219 15.27 16.77 2.58
C VAL A 219 13.96 16.74 3.37
N LEU A 220 12.85 17.20 2.76
CA LEU A 220 11.53 17.11 3.37
C LEU A 220 11.12 15.64 3.59
N ILE A 221 11.30 14.79 2.58
CA ILE A 221 10.96 13.36 2.62
C ILE A 221 11.78 12.64 3.72
N GLU A 222 13.09 12.88 3.77
CA GLU A 222 13.99 12.26 4.74
C GLU A 222 13.68 12.71 6.18
N ARG A 223 13.51 14.01 6.39
CA ARG A 223 13.23 14.57 7.71
C ARG A 223 11.86 14.17 8.24
N ALA A 224 10.88 13.94 7.40
CA ALA A 224 9.58 13.40 7.80
C ALA A 224 9.69 11.97 8.36
N GLY A 225 10.66 11.19 7.89
CA GLY A 225 10.88 9.81 8.35
C GLY A 225 9.69 8.91 8.04
N GLN A 226 9.08 9.09 6.89
CA GLN A 226 7.90 8.37 6.41
C GLN A 226 8.25 7.01 5.79
N CYS A 227 7.27 6.12 5.63
CA CYS A 227 7.46 4.84 4.93
C CYS A 227 6.51 4.64 3.73
N GLY A 228 5.47 5.47 3.56
CA GLY A 228 4.40 5.21 2.60
C GLY A 228 4.64 5.75 1.19
N LEU A 229 5.42 6.83 1.01
CA LEU A 229 5.49 7.59 -0.24
C LEU A 229 5.76 6.72 -1.48
N ARG A 230 6.69 5.77 -1.40
CA ARG A 230 7.01 4.89 -2.53
C ARG A 230 5.89 3.91 -2.87
N SER A 231 5.21 3.37 -1.86
CA SER A 231 4.01 2.54 -2.08
C SER A 231 2.90 3.34 -2.76
N PHE A 232 2.71 4.60 -2.34
CA PHE A 232 1.69 5.48 -2.90
C PHE A 232 2.01 5.86 -4.35
N LEU A 233 3.27 6.08 -4.69
CA LEU A 233 3.69 6.36 -6.07
C LEU A 233 3.46 5.15 -6.99
N ILE A 234 3.68 3.92 -6.52
CA ILE A 234 3.35 2.71 -7.29
C ILE A 234 1.83 2.65 -7.53
N LEU A 235 1.01 2.91 -6.53
CA LEU A 235 -0.44 2.99 -6.68
C LEU A 235 -0.82 4.05 -7.72
N LEU A 236 -0.31 5.28 -7.58
CA LEU A 236 -0.64 6.40 -8.47
C LEU A 236 -0.22 6.11 -9.92
N GLY A 237 0.94 5.48 -10.11
CA GLY A 237 1.38 5.04 -11.43
C GLY A 237 0.46 3.96 -12.04
N ALA A 238 -0.06 3.04 -11.22
CA ALA A 238 -1.02 2.03 -11.70
C ALA A 238 -2.36 2.65 -12.13
N LEU A 239 -2.68 3.85 -11.63
CA LEU A 239 -3.87 4.62 -11.96
C LEU A 239 -3.66 5.59 -13.13
N ASP A 240 -2.44 5.68 -13.67
CA ASP A 240 -2.11 6.63 -14.75
C ASP A 240 -3.03 6.47 -15.97
N GLY A 241 -3.49 7.59 -16.50
CA GLY A 241 -4.41 7.62 -17.64
C GLY A 241 -5.86 7.19 -17.34
N LEU A 242 -6.19 6.82 -16.11
CA LEU A 242 -7.57 6.49 -15.71
C LEU A 242 -8.30 7.74 -15.17
N LYS A 243 -9.62 7.75 -15.33
CA LYS A 243 -10.46 8.76 -14.67
C LYS A 243 -10.72 8.31 -13.23
N VAL A 244 -10.06 8.92 -12.27
CA VAL A 244 -10.08 8.53 -10.86
C VAL A 244 -10.80 9.58 -10.02
N LYS A 245 -11.55 9.13 -9.01
CA LYS A 245 -12.02 9.95 -7.90
C LYS A 245 -11.16 9.57 -6.68
N SER A 246 -10.30 10.49 -6.24
CA SER A 246 -9.59 10.38 -4.98
C SER A 246 -10.46 10.85 -3.82
N THR A 247 -10.44 10.11 -2.72
CA THR A 247 -11.14 10.49 -1.49
C THR A 247 -10.29 10.12 -0.29
N VAL A 248 -9.80 11.13 0.46
CA VAL A 248 -9.18 10.92 1.76
C VAL A 248 -10.31 10.63 2.76
N LEU A 249 -10.35 9.41 3.27
CA LEU A 249 -11.38 8.95 4.22
C LEU A 249 -11.06 9.37 5.65
N SER A 250 -9.77 9.40 6.00
CA SER A 250 -9.28 9.91 7.28
C SER A 250 -7.80 10.27 7.21
N TYR A 251 -7.40 11.18 8.12
CA TYR A 251 -6.02 11.43 8.48
C TYR A 251 -5.98 11.80 9.97
N GLU A 252 -5.10 11.16 10.74
CA GLU A 252 -4.82 11.48 12.14
C GLU A 252 -3.39 11.03 12.51
N GLY A 253 -2.86 11.53 13.64
CA GLY A 253 -1.50 11.22 14.08
C GLY A 253 -1.32 11.26 15.62
N PRO A 254 -2.17 10.58 16.43
CA PRO A 254 -2.19 10.74 17.88
C PRO A 254 -0.93 10.21 18.59
N PHE A 255 -0.19 9.29 17.95
CA PHE A 255 1.03 8.69 18.52
C PHE A 255 2.33 9.21 17.89
N GLY A 256 2.26 10.35 17.18
CA GLY A 256 3.43 10.93 16.51
C GLY A 256 3.74 10.31 15.15
N VAL A 257 2.85 9.46 14.65
CA VAL A 257 2.90 8.87 13.30
C VAL A 257 1.62 9.22 12.55
N GLY A 258 1.73 9.71 11.32
CA GLY A 258 0.58 10.07 10.49
C GLY A 258 -0.06 8.84 9.85
N TYR A 259 -1.35 8.65 10.10
CA TYR A 259 -2.16 7.56 9.53
C TYR A 259 -3.19 8.13 8.57
N MET A 260 -3.08 7.78 7.31
CA MET A 260 -4.04 8.19 6.28
C MET A 260 -4.72 6.97 5.67
N VAL A 261 -6.04 7.05 5.52
CA VAL A 261 -6.83 6.11 4.73
C VAL A 261 -7.41 6.85 3.54
N ALA A 262 -7.20 6.33 2.33
CA ALA A 262 -7.74 6.94 1.12
C ALA A 262 -8.22 5.88 0.12
N SER A 263 -9.25 6.20 -0.64
CA SER A 263 -9.75 5.40 -1.76
C SER A 263 -9.59 6.12 -3.08
N PHE A 264 -9.33 5.35 -4.14
CA PHE A 264 -9.19 5.80 -5.51
C PHE A 264 -10.13 4.98 -6.38
N GLU A 265 -11.30 5.53 -6.63
CA GLU A 265 -12.37 4.87 -7.36
C GLU A 265 -12.30 5.23 -8.84
N ILE A 266 -12.30 4.20 -9.70
CA ILE A 266 -12.26 4.38 -11.14
C ILE A 266 -13.67 4.80 -11.61
N LYS A 267 -13.78 5.99 -12.19
CA LYS A 267 -15.04 6.46 -12.79
C LYS A 267 -15.32 5.63 -14.06
N ARG A 268 -16.41 4.91 -14.06
CA ARG A 268 -16.92 4.25 -15.27
C ARG A 268 -17.36 5.36 -16.22
N GLY A 269 -16.89 5.36 -17.46
CA GLY A 269 -17.43 6.22 -18.50
C GLY A 269 -18.93 5.92 -18.66
N GLU A 270 -19.72 6.96 -18.74
CA GLU A 270 -21.13 6.88 -19.18
C GLU A 270 -21.19 6.41 -20.62
#